data_5edae3ac157dfdd5fbebd927ff2e141d
#
_entry.id   5edae3ac157dfdd5fbebd927ff2e141d
#
_cell.length_a   1.000
_cell.length_b   1.000
_cell.length_c   1.000
_cell.angle_alpha   90.00
_cell.angle_beta   90.00
_cell.angle_gamma   90.00
#
_symmetry.space_group_name_H-M   'P 1'
#
loop_
_entity.id
_entity.type
_entity.pdbx_description
1 polymer ?
#
loop_
_entity_poly.entity_id
_entity_poly.type
_entity_poly.pdbx_seq_one_letter_code
_entity_poly.pdbx_strand_id
1 'polypeptide(L)'
;MKGIELAGGSGTRLYPITKGVKQTFFLILYYGIFRHLPASFEKMGGVSSKLRNWTCRHIFEYCGKNVNIEKGAWFGRGTRLHIGDNSGLGINCVIPDGSIIGNDVMMGPNCYIHGQNHCFERTDIPMRLQGFTQCKPVTIDDDVWIGRDVTIMVGRHIAKGSIIAANCVLTKDFPEYSIVGGNPGKLIRNRKQE
;
A
#
# COMPACT_ATOMS: atom_id res chain seq x y z
N MET A 1 37.09 17.83 -21.30
CA MET A 1 35.93 16.96 -21.61
C MET A 1 36.07 15.70 -20.78
N LYS A 2 35.30 15.58 -19.69
CA LYS A 2 35.26 14.36 -18.85
C LYS A 2 33.91 13.68 -19.14
N GLY A 3 34.01 12.48 -19.69
CA GLY A 3 32.84 11.66 -20.00
C GLY A 3 32.11 11.20 -18.72
N ILE A 4 30.80 11.28 -18.74
CA ILE A 4 29.93 10.71 -17.72
C ILE A 4 29.72 9.24 -18.10
N GLU A 5 30.31 8.34 -17.35
CA GLU A 5 29.97 6.92 -17.42
C GLU A 5 28.58 6.69 -16.83
N LEU A 6 27.63 6.32 -17.66
CA LEU A 6 26.35 5.76 -17.24
C LEU A 6 26.56 4.28 -16.86
N ALA A 7 26.63 3.99 -15.58
CA ALA A 7 26.64 2.64 -15.08
C ALA A 7 25.26 1.98 -15.30
N GLY A 8 25.06 1.39 -16.47
CA GLY A 8 23.94 0.51 -16.79
C GLY A 8 24.15 -0.88 -16.23
N GLY A 9 23.84 -1.07 -14.95
CA GLY A 9 23.81 -2.39 -14.33
C GLY A 9 22.40 -3.00 -14.38
N SER A 10 22.02 -3.66 -15.48
CA SER A 10 20.86 -4.56 -15.53
C SER A 10 21.17 -5.86 -14.81
N GLY A 11 21.38 -5.79 -13.51
CA GLY A 11 21.47 -6.96 -12.65
C GLY A 11 20.09 -7.54 -12.42
N THR A 12 19.66 -8.49 -13.22
CA THR A 12 18.61 -9.45 -12.86
C THR A 12 19.04 -10.14 -11.59
N ARG A 13 18.57 -9.66 -10.42
CA ARG A 13 18.74 -10.40 -9.16
C ARG A 13 17.94 -11.69 -9.30
N LEU A 14 18.63 -12.78 -9.58
CA LEU A 14 18.09 -14.13 -9.42
C LEU A 14 17.73 -14.29 -7.95
N TYR A 15 16.44 -14.13 -7.62
CA TYR A 15 15.95 -14.51 -6.31
C TYR A 15 16.18 -16.01 -6.12
N PRO A 16 16.81 -16.45 -5.02
CA PRO A 16 17.03 -17.86 -4.80
C PRO A 16 15.69 -18.60 -4.82
N ILE A 17 15.62 -19.68 -5.57
CA ILE A 17 14.41 -20.51 -5.79
C ILE A 17 13.73 -20.86 -4.44
N THR A 18 14.53 -21.11 -3.41
CA THR A 18 14.08 -21.39 -2.04
C THR A 18 13.27 -20.24 -1.41
N LYS A 19 13.61 -18.97 -1.69
CA LYS A 19 12.86 -17.81 -1.19
C LYS A 19 11.48 -17.74 -1.83
N GLY A 20 11.37 -18.01 -3.12
CA GLY A 20 10.10 -18.03 -3.85
C GLY A 20 9.12 -19.10 -3.36
N VAL A 21 9.61 -20.32 -3.10
CA VAL A 21 8.77 -21.42 -2.58
C VAL A 21 8.26 -21.09 -1.17
N LYS A 22 9.13 -20.58 -0.30
CA LYS A 22 8.75 -20.17 1.05
C LYS A 22 7.69 -19.08 1.02
N GLN A 23 7.88 -18.03 0.22
CA GLN A 23 6.91 -16.95 0.09
C GLN A 23 5.55 -17.46 -0.43
N THR A 24 5.54 -18.35 -1.42
CA THR A 24 4.31 -18.95 -1.95
C THR A 24 3.55 -19.73 -0.88
N PHE A 25 4.23 -20.51 -0.05
CA PHE A 25 3.61 -21.20 1.08
C PHE A 25 2.92 -20.23 2.04
N PHE A 26 3.60 -19.14 2.43
CA PHE A 26 3.01 -18.13 3.31
C PHE A 26 1.87 -17.35 2.67
N LEU A 27 1.91 -17.12 1.34
CA LEU A 27 0.79 -16.52 0.61
C LEU A 27 -0.46 -17.41 0.64
N ILE A 28 -0.30 -18.71 0.41
CA ILE A 28 -1.42 -19.67 0.49
C ILE A 28 -2.00 -19.68 1.92
N LEU A 29 -1.14 -19.73 2.94
CA LEU A 29 -1.55 -19.72 4.33
C LEU A 29 -2.28 -18.42 4.71
N TYR A 30 -1.78 -17.27 4.27
CA TYR A 30 -2.40 -15.97 4.49
C TYR A 30 -3.77 -15.88 3.82
N TYR A 31 -3.84 -16.08 2.51
CA TYR A 31 -5.09 -15.91 1.75
C TYR A 31 -6.11 -17.01 2.00
N GLY A 32 -5.67 -18.24 2.28
CA GLY A 32 -6.56 -19.36 2.55
C GLY A 32 -7.13 -19.36 3.97
N ILE A 33 -6.39 -18.87 4.95
CA ILE A 33 -6.78 -18.98 6.36
C ILE A 33 -6.71 -17.65 7.10
N PHE A 34 -5.53 -17.05 7.26
CA PHE A 34 -5.32 -16.00 8.26
C PHE A 34 -5.98 -14.68 7.93
N ARG A 35 -6.16 -14.39 6.65
CA ARG A 35 -6.92 -13.22 6.17
C ARG A 35 -8.37 -13.20 6.68
N HIS A 36 -8.95 -14.37 6.91
CA HIS A 36 -10.37 -14.54 7.28
C HIS A 36 -10.60 -14.60 8.79
N LEU A 37 -9.52 -14.71 9.57
CA LEU A 37 -9.61 -14.70 11.03
C LEU A 37 -10.16 -13.39 11.58
N PRO A 38 -10.71 -13.37 12.82
CA PRO A 38 -11.27 -12.18 13.45
C PRO A 38 -10.37 -10.95 13.40
N ALA A 39 -10.95 -9.74 13.33
CA ALA A 39 -10.23 -8.48 13.40
C ALA A 39 -9.56 -8.29 14.77
N SER A 40 -8.57 -7.42 14.89
CA SER A 40 -7.76 -7.27 16.10
C SER A 40 -8.57 -6.93 17.36
N PHE A 41 -9.68 -6.22 17.22
CA PHE A 41 -10.59 -5.81 18.31
C PHE A 41 -11.75 -6.80 18.58
N GLU A 42 -11.88 -7.86 17.78
CA GLU A 42 -12.87 -8.92 17.99
C GLU A 42 -12.36 -9.97 18.99
N LYS A 43 -13.26 -10.83 19.48
CA LYS A 43 -12.88 -11.95 20.35
C LYS A 43 -11.82 -12.82 19.66
N MET A 44 -10.72 -13.11 20.35
CA MET A 44 -9.51 -13.76 19.83
C MET A 44 -8.72 -12.94 18.79
N GLY A 45 -9.08 -11.69 18.54
CA GLY A 45 -8.45 -10.83 17.54
C GLY A 45 -6.95 -10.61 17.75
N GLY A 46 -6.49 -10.56 19.00
CA GLY A 46 -5.07 -10.43 19.31
C GLY A 46 -4.21 -11.60 18.81
N VAL A 47 -4.72 -12.83 18.87
CA VAL A 47 -4.04 -14.01 18.31
C VAL A 47 -4.09 -13.97 16.78
N SER A 48 -5.27 -13.65 16.23
CA SER A 48 -5.48 -13.53 14.78
C SER A 48 -4.54 -12.49 14.14
N SER A 49 -4.39 -11.31 14.76
CA SER A 49 -3.46 -10.28 14.32
C SER A 49 -2.00 -10.76 14.35
N LYS A 50 -1.57 -11.44 15.42
CA LYS A 50 -0.21 -12.02 15.53
C LYS A 50 0.06 -13.03 14.42
N LEU A 51 -0.89 -13.89 14.08
CA LEU A 51 -0.76 -14.87 12.99
C LEU A 51 -0.66 -14.20 11.62
N ARG A 52 -1.48 -13.18 11.35
CA ARG A 52 -1.39 -12.39 10.11
C ARG A 52 -0.03 -11.70 10.02
N ASN A 53 0.40 -11.01 11.07
CA ASN A 53 1.68 -10.31 11.09
C ASN A 53 2.86 -11.26 10.91
N TRP A 54 2.85 -12.40 11.59
CA TRP A 54 3.88 -13.41 11.45
C TRP A 54 3.98 -13.90 10.00
N THR A 55 2.86 -14.18 9.36
CA THR A 55 2.80 -14.62 7.96
C THR A 55 3.33 -13.54 7.02
N CYS A 56 2.87 -12.30 7.19
CA CYS A 56 3.26 -11.16 6.34
C CYS A 56 4.76 -10.84 6.43
N ARG A 57 5.42 -11.06 7.58
CA ARG A 57 6.88 -10.95 7.71
C ARG A 57 7.67 -11.89 6.80
N HIS A 58 7.06 -12.99 6.37
CA HIS A 58 7.67 -13.93 5.42
C HIS A 58 7.31 -13.64 3.96
N ILE A 59 6.32 -12.78 3.73
CA ILE A 59 5.84 -12.41 2.40
C ILE A 59 6.47 -11.10 1.94
N PHE A 60 6.37 -10.03 2.78
CA PHE A 60 6.79 -8.68 2.43
C PHE A 60 8.30 -8.56 2.26
N GLU A 61 8.73 -7.63 1.42
CA GLU A 61 10.14 -7.31 1.26
C GLU A 61 10.71 -6.72 2.56
N TYR A 62 9.95 -5.82 3.19
CA TYR A 62 10.25 -5.28 4.51
C TYR A 62 8.97 -5.20 5.35
N CYS A 63 9.05 -5.65 6.59
CA CYS A 63 7.99 -5.57 7.58
C CYS A 63 8.60 -5.19 8.94
N GLY A 64 8.31 -3.98 9.37
CA GLY A 64 8.81 -3.38 10.61
C GLY A 64 8.28 -4.04 11.88
N LYS A 65 8.57 -3.42 13.02
CA LYS A 65 8.09 -3.84 14.34
C LYS A 65 6.67 -3.34 14.57
N ASN A 66 5.90 -4.03 15.41
CA ASN A 66 4.54 -3.65 15.81
C ASN A 66 3.57 -3.36 14.65
N VAL A 67 3.79 -4.02 13.50
CA VAL A 67 2.89 -3.90 12.35
C VAL A 67 1.58 -4.60 12.66
N ASN A 68 0.44 -4.01 12.28
CA ASN A 68 -0.87 -4.63 12.40
C ASN A 68 -1.51 -4.83 11.02
N ILE A 69 -1.69 -6.07 10.61
CA ILE A 69 -2.41 -6.43 9.39
C ILE A 69 -3.82 -6.89 9.78
N GLU A 70 -4.82 -6.11 9.40
CA GLU A 70 -6.20 -6.39 9.75
C GLU A 70 -6.86 -7.44 8.84
N LYS A 71 -8.02 -7.94 9.30
CA LYS A 71 -8.87 -8.89 8.59
C LYS A 71 -9.19 -8.38 7.18
N GLY A 72 -9.12 -9.26 6.19
CA GLY A 72 -9.52 -8.95 4.83
C GLY A 72 -8.50 -8.15 4.01
N ALA A 73 -7.39 -7.68 4.58
CA ALA A 73 -6.39 -6.92 3.83
C ALA A 73 -5.90 -7.72 2.61
N TRP A 74 -5.77 -7.04 1.47
CA TRP A 74 -5.33 -7.63 0.21
C TRP A 74 -4.17 -6.82 -0.38
N PHE A 75 -3.09 -7.49 -0.70
CA PHE A 75 -1.85 -6.87 -1.19
C PHE A 75 -1.24 -7.62 -2.39
N GLY A 76 -2.06 -8.42 -3.09
CA GLY A 76 -1.59 -9.22 -4.21
C GLY A 76 -0.50 -10.20 -3.79
N ARG A 77 0.64 -10.18 -4.46
CA ARG A 77 1.80 -11.00 -4.06
C ARG A 77 2.54 -10.44 -2.85
N GLY A 78 2.51 -9.14 -2.62
CA GLY A 78 3.14 -8.45 -1.50
C GLY A 78 4.67 -8.59 -1.43
N THR A 79 5.31 -9.18 -2.43
CA THR A 79 6.74 -9.53 -2.40
C THR A 79 7.67 -8.33 -2.52
N ARG A 80 7.12 -7.16 -2.89
CA ARG A 80 7.82 -5.88 -2.98
C ARG A 80 7.21 -4.82 -2.07
N LEU A 81 6.29 -5.22 -1.17
CA LEU A 81 5.66 -4.32 -0.22
C LEU A 81 6.61 -4.01 0.94
N HIS A 82 6.72 -2.74 1.28
CA HIS A 82 7.41 -2.25 2.47
C HIS A 82 6.41 -1.66 3.43
N ILE A 83 6.49 -2.02 4.71
CA ILE A 83 5.71 -1.41 5.79
C ILE A 83 6.61 -1.14 6.99
N GLY A 84 6.62 0.10 7.44
CA GLY A 84 7.44 0.58 8.56
C GLY A 84 6.94 0.17 9.93
N ASP A 85 7.66 0.61 10.96
CA ASP A 85 7.35 0.33 12.36
C ASP A 85 6.03 0.97 12.79
N ASN A 86 5.29 0.33 13.69
CA ASN A 86 4.02 0.79 14.27
C ASN A 86 2.91 1.08 13.25
N SER A 87 3.04 0.61 12.02
CA SER A 87 2.11 0.89 10.92
C SER A 87 1.10 -0.24 10.74
N GLY A 88 -0.06 0.09 10.15
CA GLY A 88 -1.12 -0.89 9.97
C GLY A 88 -1.82 -0.81 8.62
N LEU A 89 -2.28 -1.97 8.15
CA LEU A 89 -3.25 -2.10 7.06
C LEU A 89 -4.63 -2.32 7.64
N GLY A 90 -5.57 -1.44 7.32
CA GLY A 90 -6.93 -1.50 7.83
C GLY A 90 -7.73 -2.71 7.31
N ILE A 91 -8.91 -2.93 7.90
CA ILE A 91 -9.82 -4.00 7.49
C ILE A 91 -10.19 -3.83 6.01
N ASN A 92 -10.16 -4.93 5.26
CA ASN A 92 -10.50 -4.98 3.83
C ASN A 92 -9.72 -3.99 2.95
N CYS A 93 -8.57 -3.49 3.39
CA CYS A 93 -7.75 -2.63 2.54
C CYS A 93 -7.19 -3.38 1.33
N VAL A 94 -7.07 -2.66 0.22
CA VAL A 94 -6.44 -3.15 -1.01
C VAL A 94 -5.22 -2.30 -1.31
N ILE A 95 -4.05 -2.94 -1.31
CA ILE A 95 -2.75 -2.28 -1.47
C ILE A 95 -2.02 -2.92 -2.65
N PRO A 96 -1.57 -2.17 -3.67
CA PRO A 96 -0.81 -2.75 -4.77
C PRO A 96 0.60 -3.17 -4.32
N ASP A 97 1.07 -4.29 -4.89
CA ASP A 97 2.44 -4.77 -4.65
C ASP A 97 3.48 -3.73 -5.07
N GLY A 98 4.51 -3.55 -4.25
CA GLY A 98 5.55 -2.54 -4.44
C GLY A 98 5.25 -1.19 -3.78
N SER A 99 4.12 -1.04 -3.07
CA SER A 99 3.86 0.16 -2.26
C SER A 99 4.85 0.26 -1.10
N ILE A 100 5.16 1.51 -0.72
CA ILE A 100 6.03 1.85 0.41
C ILE A 100 5.19 2.57 1.45
N ILE A 101 5.12 2.00 2.65
CA ILE A 101 4.40 2.56 3.79
C ILE A 101 5.43 2.83 4.88
N GLY A 102 5.50 4.08 5.32
CA GLY A 102 6.42 4.56 6.37
C GLY A 102 6.08 4.05 7.76
N ASN A 103 6.66 4.70 8.78
CA ASN A 103 6.42 4.40 10.18
C ASN A 103 5.20 5.15 10.70
N ASP A 104 4.56 4.63 11.75
CA ASP A 104 3.45 5.27 12.46
C ASP A 104 2.26 5.63 11.54
N VAL A 105 2.02 4.81 10.50
CA VAL A 105 0.90 4.99 9.57
C VAL A 105 -0.35 4.28 10.08
N MET A 106 -1.41 5.05 10.27
CA MET A 106 -2.73 4.53 10.61
C MET A 106 -3.63 4.50 9.37
N MET A 107 -4.17 3.32 9.04
CA MET A 107 -5.06 3.14 7.90
C MET A 107 -6.41 2.61 8.36
N GLY A 108 -7.48 3.36 8.06
CA GLY A 108 -8.86 2.97 8.32
C GLY A 108 -9.34 1.82 7.44
N PRO A 109 -10.55 1.28 7.73
CA PRO A 109 -11.15 0.20 6.95
C PRO A 109 -11.45 0.60 5.50
N ASN A 110 -11.49 -0.41 4.62
CA ASN A 110 -11.95 -0.32 3.23
C ASN A 110 -11.16 0.67 2.36
N CYS A 111 -9.92 1.00 2.71
CA CYS A 111 -9.09 1.83 1.86
C CYS A 111 -8.70 1.07 0.59
N TYR A 112 -8.83 1.72 -0.54
CA TYR A 112 -8.50 1.15 -1.84
C TYR A 112 -7.42 1.98 -2.54
N ILE A 113 -6.28 1.35 -2.81
CA ILE A 113 -5.17 1.98 -3.52
C ILE A 113 -5.05 1.38 -4.91
N HIS A 114 -5.17 2.22 -5.94
CA HIS A 114 -5.03 1.78 -7.33
C HIS A 114 -3.55 1.63 -7.71
N GLY A 115 -3.17 0.48 -8.27
CA GLY A 115 -1.80 0.23 -8.76
C GLY A 115 -1.60 0.59 -10.22
N GLN A 116 -2.65 0.57 -11.04
CA GLN A 116 -2.62 0.87 -12.47
C GLN A 116 -4.01 1.25 -12.99
N ASN A 117 -4.06 1.87 -14.18
CA ASN A 117 -5.28 2.19 -14.90
C ASN A 117 -5.32 1.47 -16.26
N HIS A 118 -6.49 1.42 -16.90
CA HIS A 118 -6.57 1.10 -18.32
C HIS A 118 -5.96 2.24 -19.15
N CYS A 119 -5.34 1.89 -20.30
CA CYS A 119 -5.04 2.87 -21.33
C CYS A 119 -6.35 3.29 -22.02
N PHE A 120 -6.51 4.59 -22.30
CA PHE A 120 -7.73 5.15 -22.89
C PHE A 120 -7.46 6.27 -23.91
N GLU A 121 -6.20 6.49 -24.28
CA GLU A 121 -5.78 7.62 -25.14
C GLU A 121 -6.32 7.50 -26.57
N ARG A 122 -6.48 6.27 -27.07
CA ARG A 122 -7.01 6.02 -28.41
C ARG A 122 -8.53 6.03 -28.41
N THR A 123 -9.12 6.72 -29.37
CA THR A 123 -10.59 6.81 -29.56
C THR A 123 -11.10 5.94 -30.71
N ASP A 124 -10.20 5.37 -31.50
CA ASP A 124 -10.50 4.52 -32.66
C ASP A 124 -10.67 3.04 -32.30
N ILE A 125 -10.29 2.64 -31.08
CA ILE A 125 -10.52 1.28 -30.57
C ILE A 125 -11.10 1.33 -29.15
N PRO A 126 -11.89 0.31 -28.74
CA PRO A 126 -12.41 0.21 -27.37
C PRO A 126 -11.32 0.19 -26.31
N MET A 127 -11.53 0.83 -25.15
CA MET A 127 -10.57 0.89 -24.03
C MET A 127 -10.10 -0.49 -23.58
N ARG A 128 -10.98 -1.50 -23.55
CA ARG A 128 -10.63 -2.89 -23.19
C ARG A 128 -9.53 -3.53 -24.06
N LEU A 129 -9.30 -3.00 -25.25
CA LEU A 129 -8.29 -3.48 -26.18
C LEU A 129 -6.97 -2.69 -26.10
N GLN A 130 -6.93 -1.61 -25.35
CA GLN A 130 -5.74 -0.74 -25.21
C GLN A 130 -4.77 -1.22 -24.13
N GLY A 131 -5.17 -2.20 -23.28
CA GLY A 131 -4.34 -2.72 -22.21
C GLY A 131 -4.33 -1.82 -20.97
N PHE A 132 -3.22 -1.87 -20.21
CA PHE A 132 -3.06 -1.18 -18.94
C PHE A 132 -1.87 -0.26 -18.96
N THR A 133 -1.93 0.80 -18.16
CA THR A 133 -0.77 1.67 -17.91
C THR A 133 0.29 0.92 -17.11
N GLN A 134 1.50 1.46 -17.05
CA GLN A 134 2.53 0.94 -16.15
C GLN A 134 2.05 1.03 -14.70
N CYS A 135 2.28 -0.03 -13.93
CA CYS A 135 1.99 -0.02 -12.49
C CYS A 135 2.88 1.02 -11.79
N LYS A 136 2.25 1.91 -11.04
CA LYS A 136 2.93 2.92 -10.22
C LYS A 136 2.44 2.76 -8.78
N PRO A 137 3.23 2.12 -7.91
CA PRO A 137 2.89 1.97 -6.50
C PRO A 137 2.75 3.32 -5.81
N VAL A 138 2.06 3.32 -4.68
CA VAL A 138 1.91 4.50 -3.82
C VAL A 138 3.02 4.52 -2.78
N THR A 139 3.48 5.73 -2.44
CA THR A 139 4.36 5.98 -1.29
C THR A 139 3.57 6.73 -0.22
N ILE A 140 3.62 6.26 1.01
CA ILE A 140 3.01 6.86 2.19
C ILE A 140 4.13 7.10 3.19
N ASP A 141 4.41 8.37 3.51
CA ASP A 141 5.46 8.73 4.46
C ASP A 141 5.06 8.44 5.92
N ASP A 142 5.92 8.81 6.87
CA ASP A 142 5.69 8.60 8.29
C ASP A 142 4.58 9.50 8.87
N ASP A 143 3.96 9.08 9.98
CA ASP A 143 2.94 9.82 10.74
C ASP A 143 1.72 10.21 9.87
N VAL A 144 1.27 9.31 9.00
CA VAL A 144 0.10 9.54 8.14
C VAL A 144 -1.13 8.84 8.71
N TRP A 145 -2.25 9.57 8.74
CA TRP A 145 -3.55 8.99 9.07
C TRP A 145 -4.47 8.96 7.83
N ILE A 146 -4.85 7.77 7.40
CA ILE A 146 -5.81 7.55 6.32
C ILE A 146 -7.13 7.11 6.94
N GLY A 147 -8.18 7.90 6.76
CA GLY A 147 -9.54 7.60 7.20
C GLY A 147 -10.12 6.37 6.51
N ARG A 148 -11.32 5.96 6.94
CA ARG A 148 -12.03 4.83 6.31
C ARG A 148 -12.54 5.18 4.89
N ASP A 149 -12.74 4.17 4.06
CA ASP A 149 -13.34 4.28 2.72
C ASP A 149 -12.61 5.28 1.81
N VAL A 150 -11.29 5.46 2.00
CA VAL A 150 -10.46 6.33 1.18
C VAL A 150 -10.04 5.61 -0.09
N THR A 151 -10.17 6.28 -1.23
CA THR A 151 -9.66 5.82 -2.52
C THR A 151 -8.42 6.62 -2.91
N ILE A 152 -7.29 5.94 -3.16
CA ILE A 152 -6.04 6.59 -3.58
C ILE A 152 -5.73 6.18 -5.01
N MET A 153 -5.58 7.18 -5.88
CA MET A 153 -5.30 6.95 -7.30
C MET A 153 -3.84 6.54 -7.51
N VAL A 154 -3.57 6.00 -8.70
CA VAL A 154 -2.28 5.44 -9.11
C VAL A 154 -1.12 6.41 -8.88
N GLY A 155 -0.03 5.90 -8.27
CA GLY A 155 1.24 6.61 -8.15
C GLY A 155 1.21 7.86 -7.27
N ARG A 156 0.30 7.91 -6.29
CA ARG A 156 0.25 9.04 -5.34
C ARG A 156 1.35 8.94 -4.30
N HIS A 157 1.80 10.11 -3.85
CA HIS A 157 2.66 10.29 -2.69
C HIS A 157 1.88 11.01 -1.60
N ILE A 158 1.75 10.38 -0.43
CA ILE A 158 1.14 10.98 0.74
C ILE A 158 2.26 11.42 1.67
N ALA A 159 2.47 12.73 1.73
CA ALA A 159 3.58 13.33 2.45
C ALA A 159 3.39 13.24 3.97
N LYS A 160 4.52 13.26 4.68
CA LYS A 160 4.64 13.13 6.14
C LYS A 160 3.62 13.95 6.91
N GLY A 161 3.08 13.35 7.96
CA GLY A 161 2.19 14.02 8.90
C GLY A 161 0.82 14.37 8.34
N SER A 162 0.45 13.86 7.16
CA SER A 162 -0.81 14.19 6.51
C SER A 162 -1.99 13.38 7.04
N ILE A 163 -3.18 13.95 6.93
CA ILE A 163 -4.45 13.29 7.24
C ILE A 163 -5.30 13.26 5.98
N ILE A 164 -5.71 12.06 5.56
CA ILE A 164 -6.66 11.88 4.48
C ILE A 164 -8.00 11.52 5.12
N ALA A 165 -8.95 12.44 5.05
CA ALA A 165 -10.25 12.29 5.68
C ALA A 165 -11.06 11.13 5.08
N ALA A 166 -11.98 10.58 5.86
CA ALA A 166 -12.84 9.48 5.41
C ALA A 166 -13.59 9.83 4.11
N ASN A 167 -13.82 8.83 3.25
CA ASN A 167 -14.48 8.95 1.94
C ASN A 167 -13.78 9.89 0.95
N CYS A 168 -12.50 10.21 1.17
CA CYS A 168 -11.72 11.03 0.24
C CYS A 168 -11.31 10.23 -0.99
N VAL A 169 -11.35 10.85 -2.17
CA VAL A 169 -10.73 10.33 -3.41
C VAL A 169 -9.48 11.16 -3.70
N LEU A 170 -8.31 10.60 -3.35
CA LEU A 170 -7.02 11.28 -3.49
C LEU A 170 -6.53 11.16 -4.94
N THR A 171 -6.65 12.24 -5.71
CA THR A 171 -6.32 12.29 -7.14
C THR A 171 -5.00 12.99 -7.44
N LYS A 172 -4.44 13.73 -6.47
CA LYS A 172 -3.16 14.45 -6.56
C LYS A 172 -2.44 14.45 -5.23
N ASP A 173 -1.19 14.82 -5.24
CA ASP A 173 -0.33 14.91 -4.05
C ASP A 173 -0.51 16.27 -3.36
N PHE A 174 -0.24 16.31 -2.07
CA PHE A 174 -0.34 17.50 -1.23
C PHE A 174 0.93 17.65 -0.37
N PRO A 175 1.27 18.87 0.07
CA PRO A 175 2.41 19.10 0.95
C PRO A 175 2.32 18.33 2.27
N GLU A 176 3.43 18.21 2.98
CA GLU A 176 3.47 17.65 4.34
C GLU A 176 2.46 18.33 5.27
N TYR A 177 1.96 17.57 6.25
CA TYR A 177 1.01 18.00 7.28
C TYR A 177 -0.34 18.49 6.74
N SER A 178 -0.69 18.13 5.51
CA SER A 178 -1.98 18.48 4.91
C SER A 178 -3.11 17.68 5.52
N ILE A 179 -4.26 18.32 5.76
CA ILE A 179 -5.55 17.67 5.97
C ILE A 179 -6.32 17.77 4.68
N VAL A 180 -6.61 16.62 4.07
CA VAL A 180 -7.22 16.51 2.74
C VAL A 180 -8.53 15.76 2.85
N GLY A 181 -9.58 16.24 2.17
CA GLY A 181 -10.88 15.57 2.16
C GLY A 181 -11.68 15.87 0.91
N GLY A 182 -12.73 15.08 0.71
CA GLY A 182 -13.68 15.22 -0.39
C GLY A 182 -13.39 14.38 -1.62
N ASN A 183 -14.27 14.46 -2.62
CA ASN A 183 -14.16 13.78 -3.92
C ASN A 183 -14.42 14.80 -5.05
N PRO A 184 -13.40 15.20 -5.84
CA PRO A 184 -11.97 14.87 -5.64
C PRO A 184 -11.38 15.54 -4.40
N GLY A 185 -10.32 14.94 -3.83
CA GLY A 185 -9.65 15.44 -2.62
C GLY A 185 -9.14 16.86 -2.77
N LYS A 186 -9.44 17.70 -1.78
CA LYS A 186 -9.00 19.10 -1.68
C LYS A 186 -8.32 19.34 -0.33
N LEU A 187 -7.35 20.26 -0.31
CA LEU A 187 -6.74 20.71 0.93
C LEU A 187 -7.81 21.42 1.77
N ILE A 188 -8.03 20.97 3.00
CA ILE A 188 -8.91 21.59 3.99
C ILE A 188 -8.09 22.62 4.77
N ARG A 189 -6.95 22.18 5.35
CA ARG A 189 -5.98 23.04 6.03
C ARG A 189 -4.65 22.31 6.21
N ASN A 190 -3.62 23.02 6.63
CA ASN A 190 -2.37 22.42 7.08
C ASN A 190 -2.37 22.28 8.61
N ARG A 191 -1.85 21.15 9.15
CA ARG A 191 -1.77 20.89 10.62
C ARG A 191 -0.86 21.88 11.35
N LYS A 192 0.12 22.48 10.67
CA LYS A 192 1.08 23.46 11.21
C LYS A 192 0.59 24.92 11.16
N GLN A 193 -0.51 25.18 10.49
CA GLN A 193 -1.13 26.50 10.42
C GLN A 193 -2.32 26.54 11.39
N GLU A 194 -2.26 27.45 12.32
CA GLU A 194 -3.39 27.80 13.20
C GLU A 194 -4.53 28.47 12.43
#